data_250b861c831b9601200772263223af95
#
_entry.id   250b861c831b9601200772263223af95
#
_cell.length_a   1.000
_cell.length_b   1.000
_cell.length_c   1.000
_cell.angle_alpha   90.00
_cell.angle_beta   90.00
_cell.angle_gamma   90.00
#
_symmetry.space_group_name_H-M   'P 1'
#
loop_
_entity.id
_entity.type
_entity.pdbx_description
1 polymer ?
#
loop_
_entity_poly.entity_id
_entity_poly.type
_entity_poly.pdbx_seq_one_letter_code
_entity_poly.pdbx_strand_id
1 'polypeptide(L)'
;MTVQDWEQLVDTLYEQCRNHIQLLGQVSRDDVDGYLSFYGVHDSIYVARRDGKITGISTTHPGVSDFNWQWRKQDGIWTIHMAWASEPEAVGEMFRQFFQRKAPITQVWAWRHDHATQITPQKLERLLYGRK
;
A
#
# COMPACT_ATOMS: atom_id res chain seq x y z
N MET A 1 4.67 -6.69 15.10
CA MET A 1 5.78 -6.84 14.13
C MET A 1 7.10 -6.75 14.87
N THR A 2 7.98 -7.72 14.65
CA THR A 2 9.31 -7.72 15.26
C THR A 2 10.25 -6.77 14.53
N VAL A 3 11.41 -6.49 15.14
CA VAL A 3 12.45 -5.70 14.48
C VAL A 3 12.90 -6.37 13.19
N GLN A 4 13.04 -7.69 13.20
CA GLN A 4 13.43 -8.44 12.01
C GLN A 4 12.39 -8.33 10.91
N ASP A 5 11.11 -8.40 11.25
CA ASP A 5 10.03 -8.21 10.26
C ASP A 5 10.07 -6.82 9.65
N TRP A 6 10.33 -5.80 10.47
CA TRP A 6 10.43 -4.44 9.99
C TRP A 6 11.62 -4.27 9.03
N GLU A 7 12.77 -4.83 9.40
CA GLU A 7 13.95 -4.77 8.55
C GLU A 7 13.71 -5.46 7.22
N GLN A 8 13.04 -6.63 7.25
CA GLN A 8 12.68 -7.33 6.02
C GLN A 8 11.76 -6.47 5.14
N LEU A 9 10.79 -5.80 5.75
CA LEU A 9 9.86 -4.95 5.01
C LEU A 9 10.59 -3.78 4.35
N VAL A 10 11.44 -3.09 5.10
CA VAL A 10 12.19 -1.94 4.59
C VAL A 10 13.13 -2.39 3.46
N ASP A 11 13.85 -3.50 3.67
CA ASP A 11 14.78 -4.00 2.67
C ASP A 11 14.06 -4.41 1.38
N THR A 12 12.92 -5.07 1.52
CA THR A 12 12.15 -5.50 0.35
C THR A 12 11.66 -4.31 -0.46
N LEU A 13 11.09 -3.31 0.21
CA LEU A 13 10.61 -2.13 -0.51
C LEU A 13 11.76 -1.34 -1.12
N TYR A 14 12.86 -1.18 -0.41
CA TYR A 14 14.02 -0.49 -0.93
C TYR A 14 14.53 -1.16 -2.21
N GLU A 15 14.63 -2.47 -2.21
CA GLU A 15 15.06 -3.23 -3.38
C GLU A 15 14.11 -3.03 -4.56
N GLN A 16 12.80 -3.05 -4.30
CA GLN A 16 11.82 -2.85 -5.37
C GLN A 16 11.79 -1.41 -5.87
N CYS A 17 12.03 -0.43 -5.00
CA CYS A 17 12.11 0.97 -5.43
C CYS A 17 13.23 1.18 -6.44
N ARG A 18 14.34 0.52 -6.25
CA ARG A 18 15.49 0.65 -7.15
C ARG A 18 15.19 0.09 -8.53
N ASN A 19 14.28 -0.90 -8.61
CA ASN A 19 14.06 -1.65 -9.83
C ASN A 19 12.74 -1.33 -10.52
N HIS A 20 11.69 -1.00 -9.77
CA HIS A 20 10.34 -1.00 -10.33
C HIS A 20 9.44 0.17 -9.94
N ILE A 21 9.73 0.86 -8.86
CA ILE A 21 8.83 1.92 -8.35
C ILE A 21 9.47 3.27 -8.58
N GLN A 22 9.07 3.95 -9.64
CA GLN A 22 9.66 5.23 -10.03
C GLN A 22 9.46 6.32 -8.97
N LEU A 23 8.34 6.29 -8.29
CA LEU A 23 8.01 7.29 -7.26
C LEU A 23 9.10 7.37 -6.19
N LEU A 24 9.70 6.24 -5.85
CA LEU A 24 10.70 6.16 -4.80
C LEU A 24 12.09 5.77 -5.32
N GLY A 25 12.30 5.85 -6.63
CA GLY A 25 13.50 5.31 -7.28
C GLY A 25 14.81 6.02 -6.95
N GLN A 26 14.74 7.23 -6.43
CA GLN A 26 15.93 8.02 -6.10
C GLN A 26 16.17 8.15 -4.60
N VAL A 27 15.50 7.35 -3.79
CA VAL A 27 15.56 7.48 -2.34
C VAL A 27 16.56 6.50 -1.73
N SER A 28 17.05 6.84 -0.54
CA SER A 28 17.91 5.97 0.25
C SER A 28 17.06 4.97 1.05
N ARG A 29 17.75 3.99 1.66
CA ARG A 29 17.09 3.05 2.55
C ARG A 29 16.45 3.76 3.75
N ASP A 30 17.13 4.79 4.27
CA ASP A 30 16.56 5.57 5.38
C ASP A 30 15.30 6.33 4.96
N ASP A 31 15.25 6.82 3.73
CA ASP A 31 14.04 7.45 3.21
C ASP A 31 12.89 6.46 3.13
N VAL A 32 13.16 5.22 2.73
CA VAL A 32 12.14 4.17 2.68
C VAL A 32 11.65 3.85 4.08
N ASP A 33 12.57 3.74 5.05
CA ASP A 33 12.21 3.51 6.45
C ASP A 33 11.30 4.63 6.95
N GLY A 34 11.65 5.89 6.68
CA GLY A 34 10.84 7.04 7.09
C GLY A 34 9.45 7.03 6.45
N TYR A 35 9.39 6.72 5.17
CA TYR A 35 8.13 6.61 4.45
C TYR A 35 7.22 5.54 5.07
N LEU A 36 7.76 4.35 5.29
CA LEU A 36 7.00 3.26 5.89
C LEU A 36 6.63 3.57 7.34
N SER A 37 7.50 4.25 8.08
CA SER A 37 7.22 4.61 9.46
C SER A 37 6.01 5.54 9.55
N PHE A 38 5.88 6.49 8.63
CA PHE A 38 4.74 7.38 8.60
C PHE A 38 3.43 6.58 8.46
N TYR A 39 3.38 5.62 7.54
CA TYR A 39 2.18 4.81 7.35
C TYR A 39 2.03 3.74 8.43
N GLY A 40 3.13 3.28 8.98
CA GLY A 40 3.09 2.28 10.05
C GLY A 40 2.44 2.77 11.33
N VAL A 41 2.71 4.01 11.74
CA VAL A 41 2.10 4.55 12.96
C VAL A 41 0.60 4.73 12.82
N HIS A 42 0.08 4.76 11.59
CA HIS A 42 -1.36 4.86 11.32
C HIS A 42 -1.99 3.52 10.94
N ASP A 43 -1.24 2.43 11.10
CA ASP A 43 -1.71 1.08 10.73
C ASP A 43 -2.21 1.01 9.28
N SER A 44 -1.47 1.64 8.38
CA SER A 44 -1.84 1.73 6.97
C SER A 44 -0.80 1.13 6.03
N ILE A 45 -0.07 0.13 6.49
CA ILE A 45 0.79 -0.71 5.67
C ILE A 45 0.14 -2.08 5.59
N TYR A 46 0.03 -2.63 4.37
CA TYR A 46 -0.52 -3.95 4.14
C TYR A 46 0.55 -4.81 3.50
N VAL A 47 0.82 -5.97 4.09
CA VAL A 47 1.90 -6.83 3.66
C VAL A 47 1.35 -8.20 3.34
N ALA A 48 1.64 -8.69 2.14
CA ALA A 48 1.34 -10.07 1.77
C ALA A 48 2.61 -10.89 1.89
N ARG A 49 2.47 -12.13 2.38
CA ARG A 49 3.60 -13.04 2.56
C ARG A 49 3.25 -14.40 2.00
N ARG A 50 4.28 -15.09 1.54
CA ARG A 50 4.16 -16.47 1.10
C ARG A 50 5.48 -17.18 1.35
N ASP A 51 5.43 -18.26 2.12
CA ASP A 51 6.62 -19.07 2.46
C ASP A 51 7.73 -18.23 3.09
N GLY A 52 7.33 -17.30 3.98
CA GLY A 52 8.28 -16.46 4.70
C GLY A 52 8.80 -15.26 3.92
N LYS A 53 8.40 -15.12 2.66
CA LYS A 53 8.84 -14.00 1.83
C LYS A 53 7.71 -12.98 1.66
N ILE A 54 8.09 -11.71 1.58
CA ILE A 54 7.13 -10.66 1.30
C ILE A 54 6.83 -10.66 -0.20
N THR A 55 5.56 -10.84 -0.54
CA THR A 55 5.09 -10.88 -1.93
C THR A 55 4.30 -9.64 -2.32
N GLY A 56 3.97 -8.79 -1.37
CA GLY A 56 3.29 -7.55 -1.67
C GLY A 56 3.40 -6.55 -0.53
N ILE A 57 3.46 -5.27 -0.88
CA ILE A 57 3.50 -4.16 0.06
C ILE A 57 2.62 -3.06 -0.49
N SER A 58 1.73 -2.52 0.34
CA SER A 58 0.87 -1.42 -0.06
C SER A 58 0.69 -0.46 1.11
N THR A 59 0.46 0.81 0.79
CA THR A 59 0.15 1.84 1.77
C THR A 59 -1.11 2.58 1.35
N THR A 60 -1.90 3.03 2.33
CA THR A 60 -3.11 3.81 2.05
C THR A 60 -3.10 5.10 2.84
N HIS A 61 -3.68 6.14 2.24
CA HIS A 61 -3.77 7.47 2.80
C HIS A 61 -5.24 7.90 2.84
N PRO A 62 -5.71 8.56 3.91
CA PRO A 62 -7.10 8.97 3.96
C PRO A 62 -7.39 10.10 2.96
N GLY A 63 -8.58 10.07 2.38
CA GLY A 63 -9.03 11.07 1.42
C GLY A 63 -8.52 10.85 0.01
N VAL A 64 -8.86 11.79 -0.87
CA VAL A 64 -8.37 11.81 -2.25
C VAL A 64 -7.25 12.84 -2.30
N SER A 65 -6.02 12.37 -2.21
CA SER A 65 -4.90 13.30 -2.18
C SER A 65 -3.61 12.63 -2.60
N ASP A 66 -2.63 13.45 -2.95
CA ASP A 66 -1.26 13.01 -3.12
C ASP A 66 -0.58 12.88 -1.75
N PHE A 67 0.64 12.38 -1.77
CA PHE A 67 1.42 12.24 -0.55
C PHE A 67 1.85 13.61 -0.02
N ASN A 68 1.49 13.94 1.23
CA ASN A 68 1.78 15.24 1.80
C ASN A 68 2.15 15.19 3.28
N TRP A 69 2.47 14.02 3.81
CA TRP A 69 2.85 13.82 5.22
C TRP A 69 1.78 14.26 6.23
N GLN A 70 0.53 14.48 5.77
CA GLN A 70 -0.59 14.85 6.63
C GLN A 70 -1.57 13.70 6.72
N TRP A 71 -2.11 13.50 7.91
CA TRP A 71 -3.06 12.43 8.14
C TRP A 71 -4.39 13.04 8.56
N ARG A 72 -5.27 13.29 7.61
CA ARG A 72 -6.59 13.84 7.86
C ARG A 72 -7.64 12.84 7.43
N LYS A 73 -8.36 12.31 8.42
CA LYS A 73 -9.40 11.32 8.12
C LYS A 73 -10.54 11.95 7.33
N GLN A 74 -10.98 11.23 6.30
CA GLN A 74 -12.19 11.55 5.55
C GLN A 74 -13.03 10.28 5.53
N ASP A 75 -14.24 10.36 6.07
CA ASP A 75 -15.06 9.19 6.32
C ASP A 75 -15.21 8.30 5.10
N GLY A 76 -14.62 7.11 5.19
CA GLY A 76 -14.78 6.09 4.15
C GLY A 76 -13.99 6.32 2.87
N ILE A 77 -13.25 7.41 2.73
CA ILE A 77 -12.52 7.73 1.50
C ILE A 77 -11.03 7.50 1.70
N TRP A 78 -10.44 6.69 0.83
CA TRP A 78 -9.04 6.30 0.93
C TRP A 78 -8.36 6.29 -0.41
N THR A 79 -7.06 6.62 -0.42
CA THR A 79 -6.22 6.52 -1.61
C THR A 79 -5.13 5.49 -1.37
N ILE A 80 -4.99 4.55 -2.30
CA ILE A 80 -3.85 3.65 -2.31
C ILE A 80 -2.68 4.45 -2.85
N HIS A 81 -1.74 4.75 -1.98
CA HIS A 81 -0.62 5.61 -2.36
C HIS A 81 0.46 4.83 -3.10
N MET A 82 0.73 3.62 -2.65
CA MET A 82 1.73 2.76 -3.26
C MET A 82 1.28 1.31 -3.15
N ALA A 83 1.54 0.53 -4.19
CA ALA A 83 1.27 -0.90 -4.18
C ALA A 83 2.29 -1.61 -5.05
N TRP A 84 2.88 -2.64 -4.49
CA TRP A 84 3.78 -3.54 -5.20
C TRP A 84 3.40 -4.97 -4.90
N ALA A 85 3.41 -5.83 -5.90
CA ALA A 85 3.14 -7.26 -5.71
C ALA A 85 3.98 -8.07 -6.69
N SER A 86 4.57 -9.15 -6.21
CA SER A 86 5.34 -10.05 -7.05
C SER A 86 4.46 -11.14 -7.68
N GLU A 87 3.21 -11.26 -7.19
CA GLU A 87 2.29 -12.27 -7.70
C GLU A 87 0.85 -11.77 -7.53
N PRO A 88 -0.09 -12.21 -8.38
CA PRO A 88 -1.46 -11.70 -8.34
C PRO A 88 -2.19 -11.94 -7.01
N GLU A 89 -1.92 -13.06 -6.34
CA GLU A 89 -2.58 -13.41 -5.09
C GLU A 89 -2.30 -12.39 -4.00
N ALA A 90 -1.13 -11.76 -4.03
CA ALA A 90 -0.75 -10.75 -3.05
C ALA A 90 -1.67 -9.54 -3.10
N VAL A 91 -2.17 -9.17 -4.29
CA VAL A 91 -3.05 -8.02 -4.44
C VAL A 91 -4.35 -8.26 -3.67
N GLY A 92 -4.96 -9.42 -3.84
CA GLY A 92 -6.19 -9.75 -3.12
C GLY A 92 -5.99 -9.77 -1.61
N GLU A 93 -4.86 -10.32 -1.16
CA GLU A 93 -4.57 -10.37 0.28
C GLU A 93 -4.43 -8.97 0.88
N MET A 94 -3.71 -8.08 0.18
CA MET A 94 -3.54 -6.71 0.66
C MET A 94 -4.87 -5.96 0.70
N PHE A 95 -5.73 -6.15 -0.31
CA PHE A 95 -7.04 -5.52 -0.30
C PHE A 95 -7.93 -6.03 0.83
N ARG A 96 -7.89 -7.34 1.12
CA ARG A 96 -8.65 -7.87 2.25
C ARG A 96 -8.20 -7.25 3.57
N GLN A 97 -6.90 -7.11 3.80
CA GLN A 97 -6.38 -6.45 4.99
C GLN A 97 -6.85 -5.00 5.08
N PHE A 98 -6.77 -4.29 3.96
CA PHE A 98 -7.18 -2.90 3.89
C PHE A 98 -8.66 -2.75 4.29
N PHE A 99 -9.54 -3.56 3.68
CA PHE A 99 -10.96 -3.46 3.97
C PHE A 99 -11.29 -3.89 5.40
N GLN A 100 -10.55 -4.82 5.96
CA GLN A 100 -10.75 -5.22 7.35
C GLN A 100 -10.35 -4.11 8.33
N ARG A 101 -9.22 -3.46 8.07
CA ARG A 101 -8.68 -2.47 9.02
C ARG A 101 -9.31 -1.11 8.91
N LYS A 102 -9.81 -0.73 7.74
CA LYS A 102 -10.27 0.64 7.48
C LYS A 102 -11.78 0.74 7.24
N ALA A 103 -12.52 -0.34 7.43
CA ALA A 103 -13.97 -0.30 7.24
C ALA A 103 -14.62 0.71 8.21
N PRO A 104 -15.69 1.40 7.79
CA PRO A 104 -16.34 1.29 6.50
C PRO A 104 -15.63 2.09 5.43
N ILE A 105 -15.56 1.54 4.23
CA ILE A 105 -14.90 2.20 3.10
C ILE A 105 -15.96 2.48 2.03
N THR A 106 -16.07 3.74 1.59
CA THR A 106 -17.04 4.14 0.59
C THR A 106 -16.43 4.43 -0.76
N GLN A 107 -15.18 4.89 -0.78
CA GLN A 107 -14.48 5.19 -2.03
C GLN A 107 -13.02 4.79 -1.89
N VAL A 108 -12.48 4.21 -2.96
CA VAL A 108 -11.06 3.90 -3.04
C VAL A 108 -10.49 4.56 -4.28
N TRP A 109 -9.38 5.25 -4.10
CA TRP A 109 -8.64 5.89 -5.18
C TRP A 109 -7.26 5.28 -5.24
N ALA A 110 -6.61 5.38 -6.39
CA ALA A 110 -5.23 4.93 -6.56
C ALA A 110 -4.40 6.09 -7.09
N TRP A 111 -3.25 6.31 -6.49
CA TRP A 111 -2.32 7.34 -6.94
C TRP A 111 -1.49 6.78 -8.09
N ARG A 112 -1.58 7.40 -9.26
CA ARG A 112 -0.85 6.98 -10.45
C ARG A 112 -0.48 8.19 -11.29
N HIS A 113 0.77 8.26 -11.72
CA HIS A 113 1.21 9.29 -12.67
C HIS A 113 0.78 10.69 -12.26
N ASP A 114 1.04 11.04 -11.01
CA ASP A 114 0.81 12.38 -10.46
C ASP A 114 -0.64 12.75 -10.22
N HIS A 115 -1.55 11.78 -10.23
CA HIS A 115 -2.94 12.06 -9.89
C HIS A 115 -3.61 10.84 -9.29
N ALA A 116 -4.74 11.07 -8.62
CA ALA A 116 -5.55 10.01 -8.05
C ALA A 116 -6.65 9.64 -9.01
N THR A 117 -6.88 8.35 -9.21
CA THR A 117 -7.95 7.81 -10.05
C THR A 117 -8.84 6.92 -9.20
N GLN A 118 -10.16 7.13 -9.27
CA GLN A 118 -11.09 6.32 -8.50
C GLN A 118 -11.15 4.90 -9.05
N ILE A 119 -11.12 3.93 -8.14
CA ILE A 119 -11.28 2.52 -8.49
C ILE A 119 -12.75 2.19 -8.49
N THR A 120 -13.28 1.70 -9.62
CA THR A 120 -14.71 1.42 -9.75
C THR A 120 -15.13 0.24 -8.87
N PRO A 121 -16.41 0.15 -8.48
CA PRO A 121 -16.88 -0.99 -7.70
C PRO A 121 -16.62 -2.34 -8.37
N GLN A 122 -16.74 -2.41 -9.69
CA GLN A 122 -16.46 -3.65 -10.42
C GLN A 122 -15.00 -4.07 -10.30
N LYS A 123 -14.10 -3.11 -10.38
CA LYS A 123 -12.67 -3.40 -10.24
C LYS A 123 -12.33 -3.80 -8.81
N LEU A 124 -12.95 -3.17 -7.82
CA LEU A 124 -12.77 -3.53 -6.42
C LEU A 124 -13.20 -4.97 -6.19
N GLU A 125 -14.35 -5.37 -6.73
CA GLU A 125 -14.86 -6.72 -6.57
C GLU A 125 -13.87 -7.73 -7.15
N ARG A 126 -13.32 -7.46 -8.33
CA ARG A 126 -12.32 -8.34 -8.92
C ARG A 126 -11.05 -8.44 -8.09
N LEU A 127 -10.61 -7.32 -7.52
CA LEU A 127 -9.39 -7.31 -6.71
C LEU A 127 -9.59 -8.06 -5.39
N LEU A 128 -10.79 -7.97 -4.81
CA LEU A 128 -11.08 -8.64 -3.55
C LEU A 128 -11.28 -10.15 -3.69
N TYR A 129 -11.92 -10.58 -4.78
CA TYR A 129 -12.35 -11.97 -4.91
C TYR A 129 -11.63 -12.73 -6.02
N GLY A 130 -10.69 -12.16 -6.61
CA GLY A 130 -9.86 -12.79 -7.62
C GLY A 130 -10.51 -12.72 -8.96
N ARG A 131 -10.64 -12.74 -9.64
CA ARG A 131 -11.10 -12.73 -10.76
C ARG A 131 -11.40 -13.55 -11.62
N LYS A 132 -11.78 -13.45 -12.16
CA LYS A 132 -12.07 -14.25 -13.11
C LYS A 132 -12.52 -13.82 -14.33
#